data_51139ce0140f1bd5938d066cf637c480
#
_entry.id   51139ce0140f1bd5938d066cf637c480
#
_cell.length_a   1.000
_cell.length_b   1.000
_cell.length_c   1.000
_cell.angle_alpha   90.00
_cell.angle_beta   90.00
_cell.angle_gamma   90.00
#
_symmetry.space_group_name_H-M   'P 1'
#
loop_
_entity.id
_entity.type
_entity.pdbx_description
1 polymer ?
#
loop_
_entity_poly.entity_id
_entity_poly.type
_entity_poly.pdbx_seq_one_letter_code
_entity_poly.pdbx_strand_id
1 'polypeptide(L)'
;MNEGKPRFERYDREEAEEHSHYITIALETAKEFIERTEDPSALEFLVEEQNIDTDVPGGGTIIKNKLLTSSVAPLEVKQTVAQRNQDLGDILVPDTVKKNAKTAVSVGKPIVLYGPTGTGKTYFAKQLALETCIDYSIHTATPTWTPGDITGSIQPETEDGEIEYRRRAGCVSQGIEKADEYGDNWAVIVDEITRADISQVFGPLYTAIEDEDQVVFRNDDGESLTLDDDVKIICTMNMSDRTVNELDDAITRRFAMIELSRYGDDERASLFDRWIGGLGSEVEIDRDELRRLFERHHRGINEGTTTSSGDAIMEFGPMHYEDVTKFLAHACASDGPYEGEQATAVGQAFATYVAPRLLNAAALPQINRLASHYETLDDQFEAFDLGPAVDLATRQAEAEEREMGVSAYE
;
A
#
# COMPACT_ATOMS: atom_id res chain seq x y z
N MET A 1 -37.24 -27.14 -4.74
CA MET A 1 -36.41 -26.94 -3.54
C MET A 1 -36.96 -27.84 -2.45
N ASN A 2 -36.13 -28.59 -1.73
CA ASN A 2 -36.56 -29.12 -0.46
C ASN A 2 -36.91 -27.94 0.43
N GLU A 3 -38.11 -27.91 0.94
CA GLU A 3 -38.57 -26.80 1.77
C GLU A 3 -37.59 -26.57 2.92
N GLY A 4 -36.96 -25.44 2.92
CA GLY A 4 -36.08 -24.97 3.98
C GLY A 4 -34.59 -25.34 3.92
N LYS A 5 -34.14 -26.09 2.91
CA LYS A 5 -32.71 -26.40 2.77
C LYS A 5 -32.02 -25.59 1.65
N PRO A 6 -30.84 -25.07 1.88
CA PRO A 6 -30.05 -24.45 0.82
C PRO A 6 -29.84 -25.40 -0.36
N ARG A 7 -29.75 -24.86 -1.55
CA ARG A 7 -29.59 -25.65 -2.78
C ARG A 7 -28.33 -26.49 -2.76
N PHE A 8 -27.33 -26.06 -2.01
CA PHE A 8 -26.04 -26.74 -1.83
C PHE A 8 -26.14 -28.10 -1.17
N GLU A 9 -27.14 -28.32 -0.28
CA GLU A 9 -27.32 -29.58 0.43
C GLU A 9 -27.99 -30.68 -0.44
N ARG A 10 -28.25 -30.37 -1.71
CA ARG A 10 -28.88 -31.33 -2.63
C ARG A 10 -27.89 -32.18 -3.42
N TYR A 11 -26.68 -31.76 -3.44
CA TYR A 11 -25.62 -32.39 -4.21
C TYR A 11 -24.75 -33.17 -3.25
N ASP A 12 -24.43 -34.41 -3.66
CA ASP A 12 -23.50 -35.18 -2.89
C ASP A 12 -22.05 -34.74 -3.17
N ARG A 13 -21.20 -35.36 -2.46
CA ARG A 13 -19.79 -35.02 -2.35
C ARG A 13 -18.99 -35.33 -3.60
N GLU A 14 -19.22 -36.50 -4.21
CA GLU A 14 -18.52 -36.94 -5.41
C GLU A 14 -18.89 -36.04 -6.58
N GLU A 15 -20.15 -35.59 -6.68
CA GLU A 15 -20.59 -34.63 -7.70
C GLU A 15 -19.91 -33.25 -7.53
N ALA A 16 -19.67 -32.82 -6.30
CA ALA A 16 -19.01 -31.54 -6.03
C ALA A 16 -17.51 -31.55 -6.37
N GLU A 17 -16.86 -32.71 -6.21
CA GLU A 17 -15.44 -32.88 -6.54
C GLU A 17 -15.22 -33.12 -8.04
N GLU A 18 -16.12 -33.84 -8.72
CA GLU A 18 -15.96 -34.21 -10.14
C GLU A 18 -16.54 -33.20 -11.12
N HIS A 19 -17.49 -32.34 -10.70
CA HIS A 19 -18.23 -31.49 -11.64
C HIS A 19 -18.28 -30.03 -11.19
N SER A 20 -17.77 -29.12 -12.00
CA SER A 20 -17.96 -27.66 -11.89
C SER A 20 -19.44 -27.25 -11.83
N HIS A 21 -20.34 -28.12 -12.25
CA HIS A 21 -21.79 -27.93 -12.22
C HIS A 21 -22.35 -27.63 -10.84
N TYR A 22 -21.94 -28.36 -9.80
CA TYR A 22 -22.37 -28.10 -8.42
C TYR A 22 -21.96 -26.68 -7.97
N ILE A 23 -20.72 -26.31 -8.24
CA ILE A 23 -20.16 -25.00 -7.88
C ILE A 23 -20.88 -23.89 -8.64
N THR A 24 -21.16 -24.08 -9.93
CA THR A 24 -21.92 -23.10 -10.74
C THR A 24 -23.32 -22.86 -10.16
N ILE A 25 -24.04 -23.90 -9.77
CA ILE A 25 -25.37 -23.76 -9.14
C ILE A 25 -25.25 -23.06 -7.78
N ALA A 26 -24.24 -23.36 -7.00
CA ALA A 26 -23.98 -22.69 -5.73
C ALA A 26 -23.74 -21.19 -5.92
N LEU A 27 -22.92 -20.83 -6.93
CA LEU A 27 -22.64 -19.44 -7.30
C LEU A 27 -23.88 -18.68 -7.75
N GLU A 28 -24.72 -19.28 -8.62
CA GLU A 28 -25.97 -18.66 -9.08
C GLU A 28 -26.93 -18.42 -7.90
N THR A 29 -27.02 -19.36 -6.97
CA THR A 29 -27.88 -19.23 -5.79
C THR A 29 -27.36 -18.12 -4.85
N ALA A 30 -26.05 -18.01 -4.68
CA ALA A 30 -25.44 -16.96 -3.88
C ALA A 30 -25.64 -15.58 -4.52
N LYS A 31 -25.52 -15.46 -5.85
CA LYS A 31 -25.83 -14.22 -6.58
C LYS A 31 -27.27 -13.77 -6.36
N GLU A 32 -28.24 -14.69 -6.58
CA GLU A 32 -29.65 -14.38 -6.33
C GLU A 32 -29.91 -13.92 -4.89
N PHE A 33 -29.20 -14.49 -3.92
CA PHE A 33 -29.36 -14.14 -2.52
C PHE A 33 -28.82 -12.75 -2.21
N ILE A 34 -27.64 -12.41 -2.74
CA ILE A 34 -27.02 -11.09 -2.58
C ILE A 34 -27.86 -10.01 -3.27
N GLU A 35 -28.30 -10.24 -4.51
CA GLU A 35 -29.14 -9.31 -5.25
C GLU A 35 -30.47 -9.02 -4.52
N ARG A 36 -31.02 -10.00 -3.79
CA ARG A 36 -32.26 -9.83 -3.03
C ARG A 36 -32.05 -9.09 -1.70
N THR A 37 -30.91 -9.26 -1.07
CA THR A 37 -30.65 -8.72 0.26
C THR A 37 -29.91 -7.39 0.21
N GLU A 38 -29.29 -7.04 -0.93
CA GLU A 38 -28.40 -5.90 -1.08
C GLU A 38 -27.28 -5.83 -0.03
N ASP A 39 -27.04 -6.96 0.68
CA ASP A 39 -26.13 -7.06 1.80
C ASP A 39 -24.99 -8.03 1.48
N PRO A 40 -23.75 -7.55 1.29
CA PRO A 40 -22.59 -8.42 1.05
C PRO A 40 -22.32 -9.44 2.17
N SER A 41 -22.70 -9.13 3.41
CA SER A 41 -22.54 -10.06 4.54
C SER A 41 -23.47 -11.27 4.44
N ALA A 42 -24.50 -11.19 3.59
CA ALA A 42 -25.41 -12.29 3.32
C ALA A 42 -24.71 -13.54 2.75
N LEU A 43 -23.58 -13.37 2.06
CA LEU A 43 -22.77 -14.47 1.55
C LEU A 43 -22.03 -15.21 2.67
N GLU A 44 -21.53 -14.48 3.65
CA GLU A 44 -20.90 -15.05 4.84
C GLU A 44 -21.89 -15.87 5.63
N PHE A 45 -23.09 -15.34 5.83
CA PHE A 45 -24.21 -16.07 6.43
C PHE A 45 -24.53 -17.35 5.64
N LEU A 46 -24.54 -17.29 4.32
CA LEU A 46 -24.88 -18.42 3.46
C LEU A 46 -23.82 -19.52 3.47
N VAL A 47 -22.55 -19.15 3.65
CA VAL A 47 -21.41 -20.07 3.67
C VAL A 47 -21.10 -20.60 5.08
N GLU A 48 -21.23 -19.77 6.13
CA GLU A 48 -20.81 -20.10 7.48
C GLU A 48 -21.98 -20.49 8.41
N GLU A 49 -23.11 -19.79 8.34
CA GLU A 49 -24.21 -19.98 9.26
C GLU A 49 -25.22 -21.02 8.79
N GLN A 50 -25.32 -21.32 7.50
CA GLN A 50 -26.26 -22.33 6.96
C GLN A 50 -25.68 -23.75 6.95
N ASN A 51 -24.55 -23.99 7.66
CA ASN A 51 -23.97 -25.34 7.77
C ASN A 51 -23.98 -26.06 6.42
N ILE A 52 -23.36 -25.47 5.40
CA ILE A 52 -23.05 -26.24 4.19
C ILE A 52 -22.20 -27.38 4.70
N ASP A 53 -22.77 -28.60 4.65
CA ASP A 53 -22.07 -29.79 5.13
C ASP A 53 -20.78 -29.98 4.35
N THR A 54 -19.69 -29.59 4.99
CA THR A 54 -18.36 -29.59 4.43
C THR A 54 -17.58 -30.79 4.93
N ASP A 55 -18.23 -31.92 5.18
CA ASP A 55 -17.59 -33.17 5.59
C ASP A 55 -16.55 -33.67 4.55
N VAL A 56 -16.48 -33.04 3.39
CA VAL A 56 -15.38 -33.25 2.41
C VAL A 56 -14.15 -32.47 2.87
N PRO A 57 -12.98 -33.10 3.08
CA PRO A 57 -11.74 -32.39 3.31
C PRO A 57 -11.50 -31.37 2.19
N GLY A 58 -11.63 -30.09 2.51
CA GLY A 58 -11.47 -28.97 1.55
C GLY A 58 -12.73 -28.55 0.79
N GLY A 59 -13.86 -29.26 0.88
CA GLY A 59 -15.08 -28.93 0.09
C GLY A 59 -15.65 -27.54 0.40
N GLY A 60 -15.72 -27.17 1.68
CA GLY A 60 -16.15 -25.82 2.08
C GLY A 60 -15.20 -24.73 1.60
N THR A 61 -13.90 -25.00 1.58
CA THR A 61 -12.90 -24.09 1.06
C THR A 61 -13.02 -23.96 -0.45
N ILE A 62 -13.29 -25.03 -1.18
CA ILE A 62 -13.52 -25.01 -2.63
C ILE A 62 -14.77 -24.21 -2.99
N ILE A 63 -15.89 -24.45 -2.29
CA ILE A 63 -17.12 -23.68 -2.49
C ILE A 63 -16.90 -22.22 -2.10
N LYS A 64 -16.28 -21.96 -0.97
CA LYS A 64 -15.88 -20.64 -0.52
C LYS A 64 -15.01 -19.97 -1.56
N ASN A 65 -13.92 -20.58 -2.01
CA ASN A 65 -13.02 -20.02 -3.01
C ASN A 65 -13.70 -19.76 -4.36
N LYS A 66 -14.59 -20.63 -4.82
CA LYS A 66 -15.30 -20.43 -6.09
C LYS A 66 -16.49 -19.46 -5.99
N LEU A 67 -17.17 -19.37 -4.85
CA LEU A 67 -18.07 -18.27 -4.54
C LEU A 67 -17.31 -16.94 -4.52
N LEU A 68 -16.05 -17.03 -4.14
CA LEU A 68 -15.10 -15.94 -4.07
C LEU A 68 -14.50 -15.58 -5.46
N THR A 69 -14.50 -16.48 -6.44
CA THR A 69 -13.88 -16.31 -7.77
C THR A 69 -14.87 -16.03 -8.90
N SER A 70 -16.14 -15.87 -8.62
CA SER A 70 -17.09 -15.38 -9.62
C SER A 70 -17.27 -13.87 -9.48
N SER A 71 -17.92 -13.27 -10.45
CA SER A 71 -18.36 -11.86 -10.44
C SER A 71 -19.14 -11.44 -9.16
N VAL A 72 -19.39 -12.38 -8.25
CA VAL A 72 -19.65 -12.14 -6.84
C VAL A 72 -18.29 -12.12 -6.15
N ALA A 73 -17.68 -10.95 -6.05
CA ALA A 73 -16.39 -10.79 -5.39
C ALA A 73 -16.37 -11.46 -4.01
N PRO A 74 -15.24 -12.09 -3.66
CA PRO A 74 -15.07 -12.81 -2.40
C PRO A 74 -15.51 -11.99 -1.21
N LEU A 75 -16.17 -12.64 -0.26
CA LEU A 75 -16.54 -11.99 0.98
C LEU A 75 -15.33 -11.51 1.77
N GLU A 76 -14.24 -12.26 1.77
CA GLU A 76 -12.98 -11.80 2.34
C GLU A 76 -12.46 -10.54 1.63
N VAL A 77 -12.57 -10.48 0.31
CA VAL A 77 -12.24 -9.28 -0.47
C VAL A 77 -13.29 -8.20 -0.23
N LYS A 78 -14.60 -8.52 -0.21
CA LYS A 78 -15.65 -7.54 0.09
C LYS A 78 -15.73 -7.14 1.55
N GLN A 79 -15.43 -7.99 2.51
CA GLN A 79 -15.25 -7.59 3.92
C GLN A 79 -13.98 -6.78 4.11
N THR A 80 -12.90 -7.17 3.45
CA THR A 80 -11.68 -6.38 3.40
C THR A 80 -11.92 -5.08 2.64
N VAL A 81 -12.74 -5.06 1.61
CA VAL A 81 -13.17 -3.86 0.84
C VAL A 81 -14.24 -3.07 1.62
N ALA A 82 -15.17 -3.68 2.33
CA ALA A 82 -16.12 -2.96 3.20
C ALA A 82 -15.44 -2.44 4.48
N GLN A 83 -14.46 -3.12 5.01
CA GLN A 83 -13.57 -2.62 6.07
C GLN A 83 -12.52 -1.64 5.54
N ARG A 84 -12.19 -1.71 4.24
CA ARG A 84 -11.26 -0.82 3.53
C ARG A 84 -11.99 0.26 2.73
N ASN A 85 -13.32 0.25 2.65
CA ASN A 85 -14.13 1.24 1.92
C ASN A 85 -14.02 2.62 2.56
N GLN A 86 -12.81 3.13 2.45
CA GLN A 86 -12.67 4.54 2.16
C GLN A 86 -12.84 4.64 0.64
N ASP A 87 -14.00 5.08 0.21
CA ASP A 87 -14.18 5.60 -1.15
C ASP A 87 -12.95 6.47 -1.50
N LEU A 88 -12.42 6.37 -2.74
CA LEU A 88 -11.41 7.34 -3.20
C LEU A 88 -11.84 8.78 -2.90
N GLY A 89 -13.15 9.03 -2.73
CA GLY A 89 -13.72 10.27 -2.20
C GLY A 89 -13.11 10.68 -0.87
N ASP A 90 -12.83 9.74 0.03
CA ASP A 90 -12.28 10.00 1.36
C ASP A 90 -10.76 10.22 1.40
N ILE A 91 -10.07 9.95 0.30
CA ILE A 91 -8.64 10.22 0.18
C ILE A 91 -8.43 11.69 -0.14
N LEU A 92 -7.57 12.35 0.65
CA LEU A 92 -7.23 13.75 0.49
C LEU A 92 -6.21 13.96 -0.67
N VAL A 93 -6.61 13.56 -1.86
CA VAL A 93 -5.90 13.80 -3.12
C VAL A 93 -6.82 14.61 -4.02
N PRO A 94 -6.32 15.58 -4.79
CA PRO A 94 -7.15 16.40 -5.67
C PRO A 94 -8.05 15.56 -6.58
N ASP A 95 -9.31 15.94 -6.72
CA ASP A 95 -10.29 15.20 -7.54
C ASP A 95 -9.86 15.02 -9.00
N THR A 96 -9.09 15.94 -9.55
CA THR A 96 -8.52 15.83 -10.88
C THR A 96 -7.53 14.67 -10.98
N VAL A 97 -6.71 14.47 -9.95
CA VAL A 97 -5.74 13.35 -9.87
C VAL A 97 -6.49 12.01 -9.79
N LYS A 98 -7.52 11.93 -8.91
CA LYS A 98 -8.38 10.74 -8.78
C LYS A 98 -9.04 10.39 -10.11
N LYS A 99 -9.65 11.38 -10.79
CA LYS A 99 -10.30 11.19 -12.10
C LYS A 99 -9.31 10.74 -13.17
N ASN A 100 -8.13 11.36 -13.24
CA ASN A 100 -7.11 11.00 -14.22
C ASN A 100 -6.60 9.58 -13.98
N ALA A 101 -6.37 9.19 -12.72
CA ALA A 101 -5.94 7.85 -12.37
C ALA A 101 -6.98 6.78 -12.74
N LYS A 102 -8.25 6.98 -12.36
CA LYS A 102 -9.35 6.08 -12.74
C LYS A 102 -9.48 5.98 -14.27
N THR A 103 -9.39 7.09 -14.97
CA THR A 103 -9.48 7.10 -16.43
C THR A 103 -8.33 6.32 -17.06
N ALA A 104 -7.10 6.49 -16.57
CA ALA A 104 -5.95 5.77 -17.08
C ALA A 104 -6.10 4.25 -16.86
N VAL A 105 -6.56 3.81 -15.68
CA VAL A 105 -6.89 2.39 -15.41
C VAL A 105 -7.96 1.89 -16.38
N SER A 106 -9.02 2.65 -16.59
CA SER A 106 -10.13 2.24 -17.48
C SER A 106 -9.73 2.15 -18.96
N VAL A 107 -8.69 2.85 -19.38
CA VAL A 107 -8.13 2.78 -20.73
C VAL A 107 -7.13 1.62 -20.89
N GLY A 108 -6.88 0.83 -19.82
CA GLY A 108 -5.91 -0.27 -19.83
C GLY A 108 -4.45 0.18 -19.79
N LYS A 109 -4.17 1.47 -19.62
CA LYS A 109 -2.79 1.98 -19.64
C LYS A 109 -2.12 1.81 -18.27
N PRO A 110 -0.93 1.21 -18.19
CA PRO A 110 -0.16 1.18 -16.95
C PRO A 110 0.09 2.58 -16.39
N ILE A 111 0.11 2.70 -15.05
CA ILE A 111 0.22 3.98 -14.35
C ILE A 111 1.52 4.05 -13.56
N VAL A 112 2.16 5.22 -13.55
CA VAL A 112 3.20 5.58 -12.58
C VAL A 112 2.69 6.74 -11.72
N LEU A 113 2.48 6.47 -10.44
CA LEU A 113 2.21 7.47 -9.40
C LEU A 113 3.53 8.01 -8.90
N TYR A 114 3.82 9.27 -9.14
CA TYR A 114 5.09 9.86 -8.74
C TYR A 114 4.90 11.12 -7.89
N GLY A 115 5.93 11.49 -7.13
CA GLY A 115 5.89 12.66 -6.25
C GLY A 115 6.79 12.53 -5.05
N PRO A 116 6.82 13.54 -4.14
CA PRO A 116 7.64 13.53 -2.94
C PRO A 116 7.35 12.35 -2.00
N THR A 117 8.33 12.01 -1.16
CA THR A 117 8.15 10.96 -0.13
C THR A 117 7.08 11.38 0.89
N GLY A 118 6.23 10.45 1.31
CA GLY A 118 5.19 10.70 2.32
C GLY A 118 3.94 11.41 1.79
N THR A 119 3.73 11.45 0.47
CA THR A 119 2.48 11.94 -0.16
C THR A 119 1.39 10.87 -0.29
N GLY A 120 1.63 9.66 0.23
CA GLY A 120 0.61 8.60 0.22
C GLY A 120 0.47 7.84 -1.09
N LYS A 121 1.49 7.84 -1.99
CA LYS A 121 1.45 7.15 -3.29
C LYS A 121 1.04 5.69 -3.20
N THR A 122 1.70 4.92 -2.34
CA THR A 122 1.40 3.50 -2.14
C THR A 122 0.01 3.28 -1.58
N TYR A 123 -0.43 4.17 -0.67
CA TYR A 123 -1.80 4.14 -0.13
C TYR A 123 -2.83 4.42 -1.24
N PHE A 124 -2.60 5.46 -2.04
CA PHE A 124 -3.47 5.80 -3.17
C PHE A 124 -3.50 4.67 -4.22
N ALA A 125 -2.34 4.06 -4.53
CA ALA A 125 -2.28 2.91 -5.43
C ALA A 125 -3.16 1.75 -4.98
N LYS A 126 -3.11 1.39 -3.69
CA LYS A 126 -3.94 0.34 -3.09
C LYS A 126 -5.43 0.66 -3.17
N GLN A 127 -5.81 1.89 -2.84
CA GLN A 127 -7.21 2.30 -2.89
C GLN A 127 -7.75 2.38 -4.33
N LEU A 128 -6.92 2.87 -5.27
CA LEU A 128 -7.26 2.87 -6.69
C LEU A 128 -7.46 1.44 -7.21
N ALA A 129 -6.57 0.52 -6.83
CA ALA A 129 -6.69 -0.88 -7.18
C ALA A 129 -7.99 -1.49 -6.63
N LEU A 130 -8.31 -1.26 -5.36
CA LEU A 130 -9.54 -1.78 -4.73
C LEU A 130 -10.83 -1.17 -5.30
N GLU A 131 -10.79 0.03 -5.86
CA GLU A 131 -11.95 0.65 -6.49
C GLU A 131 -12.15 0.18 -7.94
N THR A 132 -11.07 -0.23 -8.62
CA THR A 132 -11.11 -0.55 -10.06
C THR A 132 -10.93 -2.03 -10.37
N CYS A 133 -10.47 -2.83 -9.41
CA CYS A 133 -10.16 -4.25 -9.55
C CYS A 133 -10.76 -5.04 -8.38
N ILE A 134 -10.85 -6.35 -8.55
CA ILE A 134 -11.36 -7.25 -7.50
C ILE A 134 -10.41 -7.29 -6.29
N ASP A 135 -9.10 -7.32 -6.55
CA ASP A 135 -8.06 -7.24 -5.52
C ASP A 135 -6.72 -6.84 -6.19
N TYR A 136 -5.64 -6.87 -5.42
CA TYR A 136 -4.31 -6.55 -5.90
C TYR A 136 -3.23 -7.42 -5.27
N SER A 137 -2.11 -7.54 -5.98
CA SER A 137 -0.82 -7.95 -5.42
C SER A 137 0.13 -6.75 -5.37
N ILE A 138 0.96 -6.67 -4.32
CA ILE A 138 1.95 -5.62 -4.17
C ILE A 138 3.36 -6.20 -4.06
N HIS A 139 4.28 -5.64 -4.83
CA HIS A 139 5.67 -6.05 -4.91
C HIS A 139 6.55 -4.81 -4.82
N THR A 140 7.53 -4.81 -3.92
CA THR A 140 8.47 -3.69 -3.80
C THR A 140 9.71 -3.99 -4.65
N ALA A 141 10.02 -3.09 -5.57
CA ALA A 141 11.21 -3.23 -6.42
C ALA A 141 12.50 -3.18 -5.59
N THR A 142 13.49 -3.96 -6.01
CA THR A 142 14.83 -3.98 -5.39
C THR A 142 15.91 -3.82 -6.44
N PRO A 143 17.13 -3.40 -6.07
CA PRO A 143 18.24 -3.27 -7.01
C PRO A 143 18.65 -4.59 -7.70
N THR A 144 18.23 -5.72 -7.15
CA THR A 144 18.51 -7.06 -7.69
C THR A 144 17.47 -7.57 -8.66
N TRP A 145 16.39 -6.82 -8.88
CA TRP A 145 15.35 -7.23 -9.80
C TRP A 145 15.87 -7.39 -11.22
N THR A 146 15.38 -8.42 -11.87
CA THR A 146 15.64 -8.80 -13.26
C THR A 146 14.33 -8.80 -14.06
N PRO A 147 14.35 -8.89 -15.38
CA PRO A 147 13.13 -9.10 -16.17
C PRO A 147 12.29 -10.28 -15.70
N GLY A 148 12.94 -11.33 -15.15
CA GLY A 148 12.26 -12.51 -14.62
C GLY A 148 11.39 -12.24 -13.39
N ASP A 149 11.66 -11.18 -12.60
CA ASP A 149 10.83 -10.80 -11.46
C ASP A 149 9.51 -10.17 -11.92
N ILE A 150 9.46 -9.62 -13.13
CA ILE A 150 8.25 -9.05 -13.73
C ILE A 150 7.49 -10.12 -14.53
N THR A 151 8.16 -10.76 -15.51
CA THR A 151 7.49 -11.66 -16.45
C THR A 151 7.59 -13.11 -16.04
N GLY A 152 8.70 -13.53 -15.46
CA GLY A 152 8.96 -14.90 -15.03
C GLY A 152 10.30 -15.42 -15.51
N SER A 153 10.73 -16.49 -14.90
CA SER A 153 12.03 -17.11 -15.13
C SER A 153 11.97 -18.64 -15.02
N ILE A 154 13.00 -19.31 -15.56
CA ILE A 154 13.19 -20.73 -15.35
C ILE A 154 14.21 -20.90 -14.23
N GLN A 155 13.84 -21.59 -13.17
CA GLN A 155 14.68 -21.78 -11.99
C GLN A 155 14.93 -23.27 -11.73
N PRO A 156 16.16 -23.64 -11.33
CA PRO A 156 16.44 -25.00 -10.91
C PRO A 156 15.84 -25.24 -9.50
N GLU A 157 15.07 -26.30 -9.37
CA GLU A 157 14.57 -26.82 -8.09
C GLU A 157 15.14 -28.20 -7.84
N THR A 158 15.40 -28.55 -6.59
CA THR A 158 15.86 -29.89 -6.23
C THR A 158 14.68 -30.65 -5.62
N GLU A 159 14.22 -31.67 -6.34
CA GLU A 159 13.17 -32.58 -5.88
C GLU A 159 13.74 -33.99 -5.85
N ASP A 160 13.62 -34.69 -4.72
CA ASP A 160 14.15 -36.05 -4.49
C ASP A 160 15.65 -36.24 -4.81
N GLY A 161 16.45 -35.16 -4.78
CA GLY A 161 17.89 -35.18 -5.08
C GLY A 161 18.24 -35.03 -6.56
N GLU A 162 17.26 -34.86 -7.43
CA GLU A 162 17.41 -34.48 -8.84
C GLU A 162 17.14 -33.00 -9.05
N ILE A 163 17.81 -32.42 -10.06
CA ILE A 163 17.59 -31.01 -10.41
C ILE A 163 16.54 -30.96 -11.51
N GLU A 164 15.38 -30.38 -11.21
CA GLU A 164 14.36 -30.05 -12.17
C GLU A 164 14.37 -28.56 -12.49
N TYR A 165 13.98 -28.19 -13.70
CA TYR A 165 13.84 -26.80 -14.11
C TYR A 165 12.36 -26.43 -14.16
N ARG A 166 11.92 -25.58 -13.23
CA ARG A 166 10.54 -25.09 -13.17
C ARG A 166 10.42 -23.65 -13.61
N ARG A 167 9.30 -23.32 -14.21
CA ARG A 167 8.97 -21.98 -14.65
C ARG A 167 8.27 -21.26 -13.50
N ARG A 168 8.88 -20.19 -13.02
CA ARG A 168 8.26 -19.32 -12.00
C ARG A 168 7.75 -18.06 -12.64
N ALA A 169 6.44 -17.80 -12.51
CA ALA A 169 5.80 -16.57 -12.94
C ALA A 169 6.35 -15.39 -12.17
N GLY A 170 6.65 -14.29 -12.86
CA GLY A 170 6.95 -12.99 -12.27
C GLY A 170 5.68 -12.28 -11.79
N CYS A 171 5.81 -11.10 -11.18
CA CYS A 171 4.68 -10.44 -10.54
C CYS A 171 3.54 -10.08 -11.53
N VAL A 172 3.85 -9.71 -12.76
CA VAL A 172 2.83 -9.44 -13.79
C VAL A 172 2.18 -10.72 -14.28
N SER A 173 2.98 -11.77 -14.54
CA SER A 173 2.41 -13.06 -14.95
C SER A 173 1.54 -13.70 -13.86
N GLN A 174 1.91 -13.57 -12.59
CA GLN A 174 1.04 -13.94 -11.46
C GLN A 174 -0.26 -13.13 -11.45
N GLY A 175 -0.19 -11.85 -11.80
CA GLY A 175 -1.37 -11.01 -11.96
C GLY A 175 -2.30 -11.50 -13.05
N ILE A 176 -1.76 -11.96 -14.21
CA ILE A 176 -2.53 -12.56 -15.30
C ILE A 176 -3.21 -13.85 -14.80
N GLU A 177 -2.45 -14.77 -14.18
CA GLU A 177 -3.01 -16.00 -13.60
C GLU A 177 -4.13 -15.70 -12.58
N LYS A 178 -3.99 -14.62 -11.80
CA LYS A 178 -5.03 -14.19 -10.85
C LYS A 178 -6.25 -13.61 -11.54
N ALA A 179 -6.10 -12.76 -12.54
CA ALA A 179 -7.21 -12.24 -13.33
C ALA A 179 -8.01 -13.40 -13.95
N ASP A 180 -7.33 -14.37 -14.55
CA ASP A 180 -7.94 -15.58 -15.12
C ASP A 180 -8.64 -16.44 -14.05
N GLU A 181 -7.98 -16.67 -12.89
CA GLU A 181 -8.54 -17.44 -11.78
C GLU A 181 -9.84 -16.81 -11.25
N TYR A 182 -9.86 -15.48 -11.12
CA TYR A 182 -10.99 -14.76 -10.55
C TYR A 182 -12.04 -14.34 -11.59
N GLY A 183 -11.66 -14.33 -12.88
CA GLY A 183 -12.53 -13.90 -13.99
C GLY A 183 -12.90 -12.42 -13.89
N ASP A 184 -12.01 -11.58 -13.36
CA ASP A 184 -12.21 -10.14 -13.15
C ASP A 184 -10.86 -9.43 -13.09
N ASN A 185 -10.87 -8.09 -13.15
CA ASN A 185 -9.66 -7.27 -13.12
C ASN A 185 -8.81 -7.51 -11.88
N TRP A 186 -7.52 -7.71 -12.08
CA TRP A 186 -6.52 -7.80 -11.02
C TRP A 186 -5.50 -6.68 -11.12
N ALA A 187 -5.16 -6.04 -9.99
CA ALA A 187 -4.12 -5.03 -9.99
C ALA A 187 -2.77 -5.59 -9.52
N VAL A 188 -1.72 -5.27 -10.27
CA VAL A 188 -0.33 -5.51 -9.88
C VAL A 188 0.29 -4.18 -9.50
N ILE A 189 0.56 -3.98 -8.21
CA ILE A 189 1.23 -2.78 -7.70
C ILE A 189 2.73 -3.06 -7.62
N VAL A 190 3.52 -2.27 -8.34
CA VAL A 190 4.98 -2.28 -8.24
C VAL A 190 5.43 -1.02 -7.50
N ASP A 191 5.77 -1.20 -6.22
CA ASP A 191 6.13 -0.10 -5.34
C ASP A 191 7.62 0.25 -5.46
N GLU A 192 7.94 1.56 -5.46
CA GLU A 192 9.30 2.10 -5.52
C GLU A 192 10.11 1.61 -6.74
N ILE A 193 9.55 1.70 -7.94
CA ILE A 193 10.16 1.17 -9.18
C ILE A 193 11.56 1.71 -9.45
N THR A 194 11.90 2.90 -8.95
CA THR A 194 13.22 3.53 -9.10
C THR A 194 14.34 2.80 -8.38
N ARG A 195 14.04 1.86 -7.48
CA ARG A 195 15.07 1.01 -6.86
C ARG A 195 15.68 0.01 -7.83
N ALA A 196 14.94 -0.36 -8.88
CA ALA A 196 15.43 -1.27 -9.93
C ALA A 196 15.89 -0.48 -11.17
N ASP A 197 16.63 -1.15 -12.07
CA ASP A 197 16.85 -0.64 -13.43
C ASP A 197 15.55 -0.82 -14.23
N ILE A 198 14.74 0.24 -14.27
CA ILE A 198 13.39 0.21 -14.82
C ILE A 198 13.41 -0.22 -16.29
N SER A 199 14.33 0.31 -17.09
CA SER A 199 14.42 0.02 -18.54
C SER A 199 14.75 -1.44 -18.77
N GLN A 200 15.63 -2.03 -17.97
CA GLN A 200 15.98 -3.43 -18.04
C GLN A 200 14.83 -4.34 -17.58
N VAL A 201 14.24 -3.99 -16.42
CA VAL A 201 13.24 -4.84 -15.74
C VAL A 201 11.92 -4.86 -16.49
N PHE A 202 11.45 -3.71 -16.99
CA PHE A 202 10.20 -3.59 -17.75
C PHE A 202 10.36 -3.80 -19.26
N GLY A 203 11.58 -3.87 -19.77
CA GLY A 203 11.86 -4.05 -21.19
C GLY A 203 11.00 -5.14 -21.89
N PRO A 204 10.88 -6.35 -21.33
CA PRO A 204 10.04 -7.41 -21.92
C PRO A 204 8.54 -7.05 -22.00
N LEU A 205 8.03 -6.20 -21.11
CA LEU A 205 6.63 -5.79 -21.13
C LEU A 205 6.33 -4.69 -22.16
N TYR A 206 7.35 -3.98 -22.64
CA TYR A 206 7.09 -2.85 -23.55
C TYR A 206 6.36 -3.26 -24.82
N THR A 207 6.63 -4.45 -25.35
CA THR A 207 5.90 -4.97 -26.50
C THR A 207 4.50 -5.44 -26.09
N ALA A 208 4.38 -6.15 -24.97
CA ALA A 208 3.09 -6.66 -24.50
C ALA A 208 2.10 -5.56 -24.12
N ILE A 209 2.58 -4.38 -23.68
CA ILE A 209 1.72 -3.21 -23.43
C ILE A 209 1.16 -2.62 -24.72
N GLU A 210 1.84 -2.81 -25.87
CA GLU A 210 1.41 -2.27 -27.18
C GLU A 210 0.72 -3.33 -28.04
N ASP A 211 0.85 -4.62 -27.70
CA ASP A 211 0.37 -5.75 -28.49
C ASP A 211 -0.15 -6.85 -27.55
N GLU A 212 -1.46 -6.93 -27.40
CA GLU A 212 -2.17 -7.87 -26.54
C GLU A 212 -1.92 -9.36 -26.90
N ASP A 213 -1.56 -9.66 -28.16
CA ASP A 213 -1.22 -11.01 -28.61
C ASP A 213 0.21 -11.44 -28.19
N GLN A 214 1.00 -10.52 -27.62
CA GLN A 214 2.37 -10.80 -27.22
C GLN A 214 2.41 -11.65 -25.96
N VAL A 215 2.99 -12.85 -26.07
CA VAL A 215 3.20 -13.76 -24.93
C VAL A 215 4.22 -13.15 -23.96
N VAL A 216 3.78 -12.89 -22.73
CA VAL A 216 4.61 -12.41 -21.63
C VAL A 216 5.39 -13.55 -20.99
N PHE A 217 4.72 -14.69 -20.77
CA PHE A 217 5.30 -15.84 -20.11
C PHE A 217 4.58 -17.13 -20.56
N ARG A 218 5.22 -18.28 -20.31
CA ARG A 218 4.56 -19.59 -20.40
C ARG A 218 4.71 -20.30 -19.07
N ASN A 219 3.58 -20.70 -18.48
CA ASN A 219 3.58 -21.44 -17.22
C ASN A 219 4.09 -22.88 -17.36
N ASP A 220 4.19 -23.63 -16.27
CA ASP A 220 4.66 -25.02 -16.29
C ASP A 220 3.75 -25.96 -17.07
N ASP A 221 2.45 -25.67 -17.12
CA ASP A 221 1.46 -26.41 -17.92
C ASP A 221 1.58 -26.15 -19.44
N GLY A 222 2.43 -25.20 -19.82
CA GLY A 222 2.70 -24.81 -21.20
C GLY A 222 1.73 -23.78 -21.77
N GLU A 223 0.85 -23.24 -20.96
CA GLU A 223 -0.09 -22.18 -21.35
C GLU A 223 0.67 -20.86 -21.55
N SER A 224 0.24 -20.12 -22.56
CA SER A 224 0.81 -18.82 -22.87
C SER A 224 0.02 -17.73 -22.16
N LEU A 225 0.69 -16.95 -21.33
CA LEU A 225 0.12 -15.80 -20.65
C LEU A 225 0.37 -14.54 -21.49
N THR A 226 -0.69 -13.81 -21.81
CA THR A 226 -0.65 -12.53 -22.52
C THR A 226 -1.16 -11.42 -21.58
N LEU A 227 -0.67 -10.22 -21.78
CA LEU A 227 -1.13 -9.06 -21.01
C LEU A 227 -2.36 -8.48 -21.70
N ASP A 228 -3.51 -8.65 -21.07
CA ASP A 228 -4.79 -8.14 -21.53
C ASP A 228 -5.32 -7.01 -20.61
N ASP A 229 -6.52 -6.54 -20.93
CA ASP A 229 -7.17 -5.46 -20.20
C ASP A 229 -7.61 -5.85 -18.78
N ASP A 230 -7.56 -7.13 -18.39
CA ASP A 230 -7.96 -7.58 -17.06
C ASP A 230 -6.83 -7.40 -16.03
N VAL A 231 -5.60 -7.11 -16.48
CA VAL A 231 -4.46 -6.83 -15.59
C VAL A 231 -4.12 -5.35 -15.57
N LYS A 232 -4.23 -4.72 -14.42
CA LYS A 232 -3.92 -3.29 -14.22
C LYS A 232 -2.58 -3.14 -13.51
N ILE A 233 -1.61 -2.51 -14.15
CA ILE A 233 -0.27 -2.27 -13.59
C ILE A 233 -0.22 -0.86 -13.01
N ILE A 234 0.03 -0.76 -11.70
CA ILE A 234 0.14 0.51 -10.97
C ILE A 234 1.52 0.56 -10.31
N CYS A 235 2.36 1.48 -10.75
CA CYS A 235 3.70 1.67 -10.20
C CYS A 235 3.75 2.89 -9.28
N THR A 236 4.64 2.90 -8.29
CA THR A 236 4.96 4.10 -7.52
C THR A 236 6.42 4.48 -7.67
N MET A 237 6.70 5.79 -7.60
CA MET A 237 8.04 6.34 -7.75
C MET A 237 8.25 7.55 -6.85
N ASN A 238 9.39 7.62 -6.15
CA ASN A 238 9.81 8.81 -5.42
C ASN A 238 10.59 9.75 -6.33
N MET A 239 10.24 11.04 -6.32
CA MET A 239 10.95 12.05 -7.13
C MET A 239 12.38 12.31 -6.66
N SER A 240 12.68 12.07 -5.37
CA SER A 240 14.01 12.21 -4.79
C SER A 240 15.04 11.27 -5.40
N ASP A 241 14.59 10.12 -5.93
CA ASP A 241 15.50 9.09 -6.44
C ASP A 241 15.89 9.31 -7.89
N ARG A 242 14.98 9.85 -8.70
CA ARG A 242 15.23 10.29 -10.09
C ARG A 242 14.22 11.37 -10.47
N THR A 243 14.63 12.33 -11.28
CA THR A 243 13.68 13.26 -11.88
C THR A 243 12.90 12.55 -12.99
N VAL A 244 11.63 12.96 -13.23
CA VAL A 244 10.82 12.40 -14.33
C VAL A 244 11.53 12.53 -15.68
N ASN A 245 12.37 13.55 -15.83
CA ASN A 245 13.18 13.79 -17.04
C ASN A 245 14.32 12.79 -17.24
N GLU A 246 14.64 11.97 -16.23
CA GLU A 246 15.66 10.91 -16.33
C GLU A 246 15.04 9.54 -16.64
N LEU A 247 13.69 9.46 -16.67
CA LEU A 247 13.02 8.26 -17.14
C LEU A 247 13.20 8.12 -18.66
N ASP A 248 13.44 6.89 -19.10
CA ASP A 248 13.52 6.53 -20.50
C ASP A 248 12.21 6.94 -21.23
N ASP A 249 12.34 7.53 -22.42
CA ASP A 249 11.22 7.86 -23.29
C ASP A 249 10.30 6.64 -23.55
N ALA A 250 10.85 5.43 -23.49
CA ALA A 250 10.08 4.20 -23.65
C ALA A 250 9.03 4.01 -22.56
N ILE A 251 9.32 4.41 -21.31
CA ILE A 251 8.38 4.33 -20.18
C ILE A 251 7.34 5.42 -20.29
N THR A 252 7.77 6.67 -20.46
CA THR A 252 6.87 7.82 -20.49
C THR A 252 5.84 7.77 -21.62
N ARG A 253 6.14 7.04 -22.70
CA ARG A 253 5.21 6.81 -23.82
C ARG A 253 4.17 5.74 -23.51
N ARG A 254 4.52 4.72 -22.70
CA ARG A 254 3.68 3.55 -22.41
C ARG A 254 2.88 3.68 -21.13
N PHE A 255 3.37 4.46 -20.18
CA PHE A 255 2.74 4.64 -18.88
C PHE A 255 2.04 5.98 -18.77
N ALA A 256 0.93 6.02 -18.07
CA ALA A 256 0.30 7.27 -17.66
C ALA A 256 1.03 7.81 -16.43
N MET A 257 1.67 8.96 -16.57
CA MET A 257 2.41 9.61 -15.48
C MET A 257 1.47 10.50 -14.67
N ILE A 258 1.25 10.16 -13.39
CA ILE A 258 0.32 10.87 -12.51
C ILE A 258 1.05 11.39 -11.29
N GLU A 259 1.11 12.70 -11.16
CA GLU A 259 1.76 13.37 -10.03
C GLU A 259 0.84 13.42 -8.81
N LEU A 260 1.36 12.93 -7.67
CA LEU A 260 0.83 13.23 -6.35
C LEU A 260 1.68 14.34 -5.74
N SER A 261 1.19 15.56 -5.87
CA SER A 261 1.82 16.74 -5.30
C SER A 261 1.71 16.76 -3.76
N ARG A 262 2.41 17.69 -3.14
CA ARG A 262 2.28 17.92 -1.69
C ARG A 262 0.85 18.32 -1.33
N TYR A 263 0.43 17.92 -0.15
CA TYR A 263 -0.83 18.36 0.41
C TYR A 263 -0.84 19.87 0.64
N GLY A 264 -1.93 20.53 0.29
CA GLY A 264 -2.21 21.90 0.69
C GLY A 264 -2.44 22.03 2.21
N ASP A 265 -2.51 23.26 2.71
CA ASP A 265 -2.68 23.52 4.13
C ASP A 265 -3.97 22.92 4.68
N ASP A 266 -5.09 23.05 3.95
CA ASP A 266 -6.40 22.54 4.37
C ASP A 266 -6.46 21.01 4.35
N GLU A 267 -5.88 20.41 3.35
CA GLU A 267 -5.80 18.95 3.21
C GLU A 267 -4.94 18.34 4.31
N ARG A 268 -3.78 18.96 4.60
CA ARG A 268 -2.88 18.54 5.67
C ARG A 268 -3.54 18.67 7.03
N ALA A 269 -4.22 19.79 7.28
CA ALA A 269 -4.97 20.01 8.49
C ALA A 269 -6.05 18.92 8.69
N SER A 270 -6.77 18.57 7.62
CA SER A 270 -7.77 17.51 7.65
C SER A 270 -7.16 16.13 7.93
N LEU A 271 -5.94 15.84 7.46
CA LEU A 271 -5.21 14.62 7.81
C LEU A 271 -4.89 14.56 9.30
N PHE A 272 -4.32 15.65 9.85
CA PHE A 272 -3.98 15.72 11.26
C PHE A 272 -5.23 15.58 12.14
N ASP A 273 -6.33 16.27 11.81
CA ASP A 273 -7.60 16.17 12.51
C ASP A 273 -8.15 14.74 12.49
N ARG A 274 -8.05 14.04 11.36
CA ARG A 274 -8.48 12.64 11.21
C ARG A 274 -7.67 11.70 12.11
N TRP A 275 -6.33 11.79 12.08
CA TRP A 275 -5.47 10.90 12.85
C TRP A 275 -5.57 11.16 14.36
N ILE A 276 -5.57 12.43 14.77
CA ILE A 276 -5.73 12.83 16.18
C ILE A 276 -7.16 12.49 16.68
N GLY A 277 -8.17 12.66 15.82
CA GLY A 277 -9.54 12.26 16.10
C GLY A 277 -9.72 10.76 16.32
N GLY A 278 -8.83 9.93 15.73
CA GLY A 278 -8.79 8.47 15.93
C GLY A 278 -8.21 8.02 17.28
N LEU A 279 -7.61 8.93 18.06
CA LEU A 279 -7.17 8.62 19.42
C LEU A 279 -8.40 8.32 20.31
N GLY A 280 -8.37 7.19 21.03
CA GLY A 280 -9.42 6.78 21.94
C GLY A 280 -9.68 7.84 23.03
N SER A 281 -10.86 7.79 23.62
CA SER A 281 -11.23 8.73 24.71
C SER A 281 -10.40 8.52 25.99
N GLU A 282 -9.78 7.36 26.12
CA GLU A 282 -8.88 6.98 27.21
C GLU A 282 -7.51 7.65 27.11
N VAL A 283 -7.15 8.19 25.95
CA VAL A 283 -5.88 8.89 25.75
C VAL A 283 -6.07 10.36 26.16
N GLU A 284 -5.63 10.70 27.37
CA GLU A 284 -5.72 12.03 27.95
C GLU A 284 -4.63 12.97 27.41
N ILE A 285 -4.75 13.36 26.14
CA ILE A 285 -3.82 14.29 25.46
C ILE A 285 -4.57 15.54 25.02
N ASP A 286 -3.93 16.71 25.14
CA ASP A 286 -4.45 17.93 24.53
C ASP A 286 -4.35 17.83 23.00
N ARG A 287 -5.47 17.51 22.35
CA ARG A 287 -5.55 17.28 20.90
C ARG A 287 -5.32 18.54 20.10
N ASP A 288 -5.73 19.68 20.60
CA ASP A 288 -5.52 20.97 19.93
C ASP A 288 -4.04 21.36 19.99
N GLU A 289 -3.37 21.10 21.11
CA GLU A 289 -1.93 21.32 21.26
C GLU A 289 -1.13 20.36 20.38
N LEU A 290 -1.49 19.08 20.34
CA LEU A 290 -0.85 18.08 19.49
C LEU A 290 -1.00 18.44 17.99
N ARG A 291 -2.18 18.91 17.59
CA ARG A 291 -2.42 19.41 16.25
C ARG A 291 -1.52 20.59 15.91
N ARG A 292 -1.40 21.56 16.82
CA ARG A 292 -0.51 22.72 16.66
C ARG A 292 0.96 22.32 16.56
N LEU A 293 1.37 21.33 17.34
CA LEU A 293 2.72 20.77 17.28
C LEU A 293 2.98 20.14 15.89
N PHE A 294 2.09 19.31 15.38
CA PHE A 294 2.23 18.69 14.05
C PHE A 294 2.34 19.75 12.94
N GLU A 295 1.44 20.74 12.95
CA GLU A 295 1.47 21.85 11.99
C GLU A 295 2.79 22.63 12.06
N ARG A 296 3.21 22.97 13.26
CA ARG A 296 4.41 23.79 13.48
C ARG A 296 5.67 23.04 13.07
N HIS A 297 5.76 21.75 13.44
CA HIS A 297 6.86 20.88 13.06
C HIS A 297 6.93 20.70 11.53
N HIS A 298 5.81 20.35 10.89
CA HIS A 298 5.75 20.15 9.44
C HIS A 298 6.14 21.41 8.66
N ARG A 299 5.61 22.58 9.05
CA ARG A 299 5.95 23.86 8.42
C ARG A 299 7.41 24.23 8.60
N GLY A 300 7.94 24.05 9.80
CA GLY A 300 9.34 24.35 10.09
C GLY A 300 10.31 23.57 9.20
N ILE A 301 9.97 22.30 8.89
CA ILE A 301 10.78 21.46 8.02
C ILE A 301 10.63 21.85 6.57
N ASN A 302 9.41 22.02 6.07
CA ASN A 302 9.12 22.20 4.66
C ASN A 302 9.22 23.65 4.18
N GLU A 303 8.99 24.64 5.06
CA GLU A 303 8.89 26.06 4.72
C GLU A 303 9.94 26.92 5.43
N GLY A 304 10.61 26.38 6.45
CA GLY A 304 11.64 27.10 7.21
C GLY A 304 11.11 28.18 8.15
N THR A 305 9.83 28.19 8.47
CA THR A 305 9.18 29.24 9.30
C THR A 305 9.68 29.31 10.75
N THR A 306 10.41 28.31 11.21
CA THR A 306 10.97 28.23 12.56
C THR A 306 12.48 28.26 12.62
N THR A 307 13.15 28.27 11.47
CA THR A 307 14.62 28.27 11.40
C THR A 307 15.16 29.68 11.23
N SER A 308 16.32 29.94 11.76
CA SER A 308 17.00 31.27 11.71
C SER A 308 17.32 31.72 10.26
N SER A 309 17.41 30.81 9.32
CA SER A 309 17.69 31.08 7.90
C SER A 309 16.44 31.36 7.05
N GLY A 310 15.26 31.03 7.54
CA GLY A 310 14.00 31.17 6.78
C GLY A 310 13.82 30.19 5.60
N ASP A 311 14.80 29.32 5.33
CA ASP A 311 14.73 28.34 4.25
C ASP A 311 14.22 26.99 4.73
N ALA A 312 13.54 26.23 3.88
CA ALA A 312 13.15 24.86 4.14
C ALA A 312 14.34 24.00 4.57
N ILE A 313 14.14 23.09 5.53
CA ILE A 313 15.19 22.15 5.92
C ILE A 313 15.27 21.03 4.88
N MET A 314 14.13 20.44 4.60
CA MET A 314 14.00 19.36 3.60
C MET A 314 12.52 19.15 3.24
N GLU A 315 12.28 18.26 2.28
CA GLU A 315 10.94 17.79 1.97
C GLU A 315 10.52 16.68 2.92
N PHE A 316 9.33 16.82 3.52
CA PHE A 316 8.79 15.84 4.44
C PHE A 316 7.26 15.78 4.34
N GLY A 317 6.73 14.58 4.03
CA GLY A 317 5.29 14.37 3.89
C GLY A 317 4.57 14.21 5.24
N PRO A 318 3.27 14.52 5.30
CA PRO A 318 2.51 14.47 6.55
C PRO A 318 2.21 13.05 7.04
N MET A 319 2.26 12.03 6.17
CA MET A 319 1.87 10.65 6.52
C MET A 319 2.66 10.04 7.69
N HIS A 320 3.83 10.58 8.00
CA HIS A 320 4.65 10.11 9.12
C HIS A 320 4.06 10.43 10.51
N TYR A 321 3.15 11.41 10.60
CA TYR A 321 2.46 11.75 11.85
C TYR A 321 1.35 10.75 12.20
N GLU A 322 0.89 9.96 11.23
CA GLU A 322 -0.02 8.84 11.50
C GLU A 322 0.63 7.80 12.42
N ASP A 323 1.91 7.49 12.20
CA ASP A 323 2.65 6.56 13.06
C ASP A 323 2.79 7.10 14.49
N VAL A 324 2.93 8.43 14.65
CA VAL A 324 2.92 9.09 15.98
C VAL A 324 1.57 8.87 16.67
N THR A 325 0.47 9.12 15.98
CA THR A 325 -0.88 8.94 16.58
C THR A 325 -1.17 7.48 16.89
N LYS A 326 -0.77 6.53 16.03
CA LYS A 326 -0.87 5.09 16.31
C LYS A 326 -0.08 4.67 17.55
N PHE A 327 1.14 5.20 17.69
CA PHE A 327 1.95 4.96 18.89
C PHE A 327 1.25 5.49 20.13
N LEU A 328 0.77 6.73 20.11
CA LEU A 328 0.09 7.36 21.24
C LEU A 328 -1.19 6.61 21.63
N ALA A 329 -1.96 6.14 20.65
CA ALA A 329 -3.16 5.35 20.87
C ALA A 329 -2.91 4.08 21.70
N HIS A 330 -1.77 3.42 21.50
CA HIS A 330 -1.39 2.21 22.25
C HIS A 330 -0.58 2.54 23.52
N ALA A 331 0.31 3.51 23.45
CA ALA A 331 1.23 3.81 24.52
C ALA A 331 0.55 4.49 25.71
N CYS A 332 -0.44 5.34 25.44
CA CYS A 332 -1.18 6.11 26.46
C CYS A 332 -2.57 5.53 26.78
N ALA A 333 -2.93 4.36 26.22
CA ALA A 333 -4.16 3.66 26.60
C ALA A 333 -4.09 3.14 28.03
N SER A 334 -5.24 2.74 28.60
CA SER A 334 -5.29 2.06 29.88
C SER A 334 -4.42 0.81 29.86
N ASP A 335 -3.55 0.64 30.86
CA ASP A 335 -2.50 -0.38 30.91
C ASP A 335 -1.38 -0.23 29.86
N GLY A 336 -1.32 0.90 29.14
CA GLY A 336 -0.23 1.21 28.20
C GLY A 336 1.05 1.62 28.93
N PRO A 337 2.24 1.45 28.28
CA PRO A 337 3.53 1.73 28.91
C PRO A 337 3.77 3.19 29.30
N TYR A 338 2.96 4.13 28.78
CA TYR A 338 2.99 5.56 29.05
C TYR A 338 1.65 6.06 29.58
N GLU A 339 0.86 5.21 30.24
CA GLU A 339 -0.34 5.64 30.93
C GLU A 339 0.01 6.71 31.98
N GLY A 340 -0.60 7.89 31.85
CA GLY A 340 -0.31 9.05 32.72
C GLY A 340 0.97 9.83 32.38
N GLU A 341 1.74 9.41 31.37
CA GLU A 341 3.00 10.04 30.94
C GLU A 341 2.93 10.55 29.48
N GLN A 342 1.80 11.16 29.08
CA GLN A 342 1.50 11.56 27.71
C GLN A 342 2.52 12.54 27.13
N ALA A 343 3.04 13.46 27.95
CA ALA A 343 4.07 14.41 27.55
C ALA A 343 5.32 13.70 27.04
N THR A 344 5.82 12.73 27.82
CA THR A 344 6.98 11.92 27.45
C THR A 344 6.68 11.01 26.25
N ALA A 345 5.46 10.46 26.18
CA ALA A 345 5.05 9.61 25.06
C ALA A 345 5.12 10.34 23.71
N VAL A 346 4.73 11.61 23.65
CA VAL A 346 4.82 12.43 22.43
C VAL A 346 6.28 12.58 21.99
N GLY A 347 7.19 12.93 22.89
CA GLY A 347 8.61 13.05 22.57
C GLY A 347 9.23 11.74 22.08
N GLN A 348 8.90 10.62 22.74
CA GLN A 348 9.35 9.29 22.34
C GLN A 348 8.77 8.89 20.97
N ALA A 349 7.53 9.24 20.66
CA ALA A 349 6.93 9.01 19.36
C ALA A 349 7.67 9.79 18.24
N PHE A 350 8.00 11.06 18.49
CA PHE A 350 8.80 11.87 17.56
C PHE A 350 10.21 11.32 17.40
N ALA A 351 10.87 10.93 18.48
CA ALA A 351 12.21 10.35 18.44
C ALA A 351 12.24 8.97 17.75
N THR A 352 11.12 8.24 17.74
CA THR A 352 11.05 6.90 17.15
C THR A 352 10.61 6.92 15.69
N TYR A 353 9.62 7.74 15.33
CA TYR A 353 8.96 7.65 14.02
C TYR A 353 9.24 8.81 13.08
N VAL A 354 9.57 10.00 13.60
CA VAL A 354 9.76 11.21 12.79
C VAL A 354 11.23 11.58 12.66
N ALA A 355 11.91 11.81 13.77
CA ALA A 355 13.29 12.27 13.76
C ALA A 355 14.26 11.34 13.00
N PRO A 356 14.23 10.00 13.15
CA PRO A 356 15.15 9.13 12.41
C PRO A 356 14.98 9.21 10.89
N ARG A 357 13.76 9.39 10.40
CA ARG A 357 13.47 9.52 8.96
C ARG A 357 14.05 10.81 8.37
N LEU A 358 13.96 11.90 9.14
CA LEU A 358 14.56 13.19 8.76
C LEU A 358 16.09 13.13 8.81
N LEU A 359 16.64 12.60 9.89
CA LEU A 359 18.08 12.54 10.12
C LEU A 359 18.79 11.63 9.10
N ASN A 360 18.21 10.48 8.75
CA ASN A 360 18.78 9.56 7.77
C ASN A 360 18.85 10.15 6.34
N ALA A 361 17.98 11.11 6.03
CA ALA A 361 17.95 11.77 4.72
C ALA A 361 18.71 13.11 4.69
N ALA A 362 19.21 13.59 5.83
CA ALA A 362 19.77 14.91 6.02
C ALA A 362 21.30 14.91 5.92
N ALA A 363 21.86 15.94 5.26
CA ALA A 363 23.27 16.25 5.39
C ALA A 363 23.54 17.06 6.67
N LEU A 364 24.79 17.12 7.14
CA LEU A 364 25.16 17.77 8.41
C LEU A 364 24.56 19.18 8.62
N PRO A 365 24.56 20.11 7.63
CA PRO A 365 23.90 21.40 7.83
C PRO A 365 22.40 21.32 8.10
N GLN A 366 21.73 20.32 7.53
CA GLN A 366 20.31 20.06 7.75
C GLN A 366 20.08 19.42 9.13
N ILE A 367 20.97 18.51 9.57
CA ILE A 367 20.91 17.88 10.90
C ILE A 367 21.02 18.95 11.99
N ASN A 368 21.96 19.89 11.87
CA ASN A 368 22.11 21.01 12.81
C ASN A 368 20.84 21.89 12.86
N ARG A 369 20.21 22.12 11.71
CA ARG A 369 18.95 22.86 11.63
C ARG A 369 17.77 22.08 12.24
N LEU A 370 17.74 20.77 12.08
CA LEU A 370 16.74 19.89 12.72
C LEU A 370 16.90 19.90 14.25
N ALA A 371 18.12 19.83 14.78
CA ALA A 371 18.38 19.93 16.21
C ALA A 371 17.83 21.24 16.77
N SER A 372 18.21 22.38 16.16
CA SER A 372 17.70 23.70 16.57
C SER A 372 16.18 23.86 16.41
N HIS A 373 15.59 23.17 15.43
CA HIS A 373 14.15 23.15 15.24
C HIS A 373 13.44 22.38 16.35
N TYR A 374 13.95 21.21 16.76
CA TYR A 374 13.43 20.44 17.89
C TYR A 374 13.57 21.20 19.21
N GLU A 375 14.71 21.85 19.48
CA GLU A 375 14.91 22.71 20.64
C GLU A 375 13.83 23.83 20.69
N THR A 376 13.60 24.49 19.56
CA THR A 376 12.60 25.55 19.45
C THR A 376 11.18 25.03 19.73
N LEU A 377 10.86 23.82 19.27
CA LEU A 377 9.55 23.21 19.50
C LEU A 377 9.39 22.78 20.97
N ASP A 378 10.44 22.22 21.57
CA ASP A 378 10.42 21.83 22.99
C ASP A 378 10.17 23.05 23.88
N ASP A 379 10.83 24.18 23.61
CA ASP A 379 10.59 25.45 24.31
C ASP A 379 9.16 26.04 24.08
N GLN A 380 8.55 25.78 22.90
CA GLN A 380 7.24 26.34 22.54
C GLN A 380 6.06 25.50 23.03
N PHE A 381 6.23 24.22 23.21
CA PHE A 381 5.18 23.25 23.52
C PHE A 381 5.43 22.60 24.89
N GLU A 382 5.35 23.42 25.95
CA GLU A 382 5.59 23.00 27.36
C GLU A 382 4.72 21.79 27.80
N ALA A 383 3.60 21.53 27.10
CA ALA A 383 2.73 20.39 27.35
C ALA A 383 3.36 19.03 26.92
N PHE A 384 4.42 19.06 26.12
CA PHE A 384 5.08 17.89 25.58
C PHE A 384 6.59 17.94 25.84
N ASP A 385 7.22 16.80 26.08
CA ASP A 385 8.65 16.67 26.30
C ASP A 385 9.31 16.18 24.99
N LEU A 386 9.78 17.09 24.15
CA LEU A 386 10.48 16.76 22.91
C LEU A 386 11.99 16.50 23.10
N GLY A 387 12.49 16.55 24.34
CA GLY A 387 13.88 16.26 24.69
C GLY A 387 14.44 15.00 24.03
N PRO A 388 13.73 13.85 23.95
CA PRO A 388 14.21 12.67 23.22
C PRO A 388 14.53 12.91 21.75
N ALA A 389 13.77 13.74 21.04
CA ALA A 389 14.03 14.08 19.64
C ALA A 389 15.19 15.09 19.50
N VAL A 390 15.29 16.06 20.43
CA VAL A 390 16.43 16.99 20.55
C VAL A 390 17.73 16.21 20.75
N ASP A 391 17.76 15.32 21.74
CA ASP A 391 18.93 14.50 22.07
C ASP A 391 19.39 13.62 20.90
N LEU A 392 18.41 13.06 20.16
CA LEU A 392 18.71 12.24 18.98
C LEU A 392 19.36 13.07 17.87
N ALA A 393 18.79 14.22 17.55
CA ALA A 393 19.31 15.10 16.49
C ALA A 393 20.70 15.67 16.85
N THR A 394 20.89 16.07 18.10
CA THR A 394 22.18 16.60 18.59
C THR A 394 23.27 15.53 18.56
N ARG A 395 22.97 14.32 19.02
CA ARG A 395 23.95 13.20 18.95
C ARG A 395 24.34 12.84 17.52
N GLN A 396 23.38 12.88 16.59
CA GLN A 396 23.66 12.63 15.17
C GLN A 396 24.55 13.73 14.58
N ALA A 397 24.27 15.00 14.88
CA ALA A 397 25.10 16.13 14.46
C ALA A 397 26.56 15.97 14.94
N GLU A 398 26.75 15.67 16.22
CA GLU A 398 28.09 15.44 16.80
C GLU A 398 28.81 14.23 16.19
N ALA A 399 28.08 13.19 15.81
CA ALA A 399 28.67 12.01 15.17
C ALA A 399 29.20 12.35 13.76
N GLU A 400 28.39 13.01 12.95
CA GLU A 400 28.76 13.45 11.60
C GLU A 400 29.94 14.45 11.63
N GLU A 401 29.95 15.40 12.58
CA GLU A 401 31.07 16.34 12.76
C GLU A 401 32.38 15.61 13.08
N ARG A 402 32.34 14.58 13.91
CA ARG A 402 33.52 13.77 14.25
C ARG A 402 34.03 13.00 13.04
N GLU A 403 33.14 12.40 12.24
CA GLU A 403 33.52 11.68 11.02
C GLU A 403 34.17 12.61 9.99
N MET A 404 33.60 13.80 9.78
CA MET A 404 34.19 14.80 8.87
C MET A 404 35.51 15.38 9.40
N GLY A 405 35.65 15.54 10.71
CA GLY A 405 36.89 16.00 11.36
C GLY A 405 38.02 15.00 11.22
N VAL A 406 37.77 13.72 11.25
CA VAL A 406 38.76 12.65 11.02
C VAL A 406 39.19 12.62 9.54
N SER A 407 38.26 12.76 8.62
CA SER A 407 38.53 12.78 7.16
C SER A 407 39.34 13.99 6.71
N ALA A 408 39.38 15.07 7.49
CA ALA A 408 40.23 16.26 7.17
C ALA A 408 41.70 16.10 7.59
N TYR A 409 42.03 15.00 8.30
CA TYR A 409 43.39 14.68 8.77
C TYR A 409 43.99 13.40 8.16
N GLU A 410 43.25 12.67 7.31
CA GLU A 410 43.73 11.59 6.44
C GLU A 410 43.95 12.10 5.00
#